data_50eda6b3e2de6d604a8864c1feb744fc
#
_entry.id   50eda6b3e2de6d604a8864c1feb744fc
#
_cell.length_a   1.000
_cell.length_b   1.000
_cell.length_c   1.000
_cell.angle_alpha   90.00
_cell.angle_beta   90.00
_cell.angle_gamma   90.00
#
_symmetry.space_group_name_H-M   'P 1'
#
loop_
_entity.id
_entity.type
_entity.pdbx_description
1 polymer ?
#
loop_
_entity_poly.entity_id
_entity_poly.type
_entity_poly.pdbx_seq_one_letter_code
_entity_poly.pdbx_strand_id
1 'polypeptide(L)'
;QSMYYSEQSYDDFYYGKGSTFGDIHGSVGILFEQASSRALETDTNQGRLTYAFTVRNHFMATLGTLDGLVDLRMDFLRYHRDFYATSSDAAKKNTVKGYLIDFKENRTRAQMLVKNLQKHRILAYELKKSINVNKIKYLPGEAILIPSDQPQTRFLKGVMEKVTTFEDSLFYDVSAWTLPLAYGVKTYELKQNPLAYMGSKLERIELDGGQLVGGRAKSAYLMKWNRYFSPKSLYTILEAGIRPRLTTEPFTAVVAGEE
;
A
#
# COMPACT_ATOMS: atom_id res chain seq x y z
N GLN A 1 10.62 -32.54 -25.21
CA GLN A 1 9.40 -32.00 -24.57
C GLN A 1 9.75 -31.63 -23.13
N SER A 2 9.62 -30.36 -22.76
CA SER A 2 9.89 -29.93 -21.40
C SER A 2 8.72 -30.31 -20.50
N MET A 3 9.01 -30.80 -19.31
CA MET A 3 7.97 -30.93 -18.27
C MET A 3 7.62 -29.56 -17.72
N TYR A 4 6.37 -29.33 -17.44
CA TYR A 4 5.89 -28.12 -16.78
C TYR A 4 4.81 -28.47 -15.77
N TYR A 5 4.64 -27.59 -14.81
CA TYR A 5 3.56 -27.61 -13.83
C TYR A 5 2.75 -26.35 -13.98
N SER A 6 1.45 -26.45 -13.80
CA SER A 6 0.52 -25.32 -13.84
C SER A 6 -0.52 -25.46 -12.72
N GLU A 7 -1.32 -24.43 -12.52
CA GLU A 7 -2.42 -24.42 -11.56
C GLU A 7 -2.01 -24.62 -10.10
N GLN A 8 -0.75 -24.30 -9.78
CA GLN A 8 -0.28 -24.31 -8.41
C GLN A 8 -0.24 -22.87 -7.90
N SER A 9 -0.81 -22.63 -6.72
CA SER A 9 -0.79 -21.32 -6.05
C SER A 9 0.58 -21.11 -5.40
N TYR A 10 1.52 -20.76 -6.23
CA TYR A 10 2.79 -20.21 -5.79
C TYR A 10 2.59 -18.79 -5.35
N ASP A 11 2.97 -18.21 -4.38
CA ASP A 11 3.12 -16.79 -4.11
C ASP A 11 1.95 -15.84 -4.41
N ASP A 12 0.75 -16.33 -4.71
CA ASP A 12 -0.37 -15.49 -5.10
C ASP A 12 -1.12 -14.85 -3.92
N PHE A 13 -0.56 -14.92 -2.73
CA PHE A 13 -1.14 -14.35 -1.51
C PHE A 13 -0.72 -12.89 -1.26
N TYR A 14 0.17 -12.32 -2.06
CA TYR A 14 0.68 -10.96 -1.85
C TYR A 14 0.62 -10.11 -3.12
N TYR A 15 -0.21 -9.08 -3.10
CA TYR A 15 -0.44 -8.17 -4.24
C TYR A 15 0.78 -7.34 -4.66
N GLY A 16 1.85 -7.30 -3.88
CA GLY A 16 3.07 -6.55 -4.20
C GLY A 16 4.03 -7.26 -5.16
N LYS A 17 3.73 -8.50 -5.56
CA LYS A 17 4.51 -9.24 -6.55
C LYS A 17 4.06 -8.92 -7.98
N GLY A 18 4.97 -9.02 -8.95
CA GLY A 18 4.69 -8.71 -10.34
C GLY A 18 3.58 -9.57 -10.95
N SER A 19 3.50 -10.85 -10.56
CA SER A 19 2.45 -11.78 -11.01
C SER A 19 1.07 -11.42 -10.44
N THR A 20 0.97 -11.08 -9.14
CA THR A 20 -0.31 -10.86 -8.45
C THR A 20 -0.81 -9.42 -8.52
N PHE A 21 0.08 -8.44 -8.77
CA PHE A 21 -0.32 -7.04 -8.86
C PHE A 21 -1.31 -6.78 -9.99
N GLY A 22 -1.16 -7.47 -11.12
CA GLY A 22 -2.09 -7.42 -12.25
C GLY A 22 -3.49 -7.90 -11.86
N ASP A 23 -3.57 -9.00 -11.12
CA ASP A 23 -4.84 -9.67 -10.77
C ASP A 23 -5.73 -8.78 -9.92
N ILE A 24 -5.17 -8.08 -8.94
CA ILE A 24 -5.93 -7.16 -8.08
C ILE A 24 -6.38 -5.88 -8.82
N HIS A 25 -5.92 -5.69 -10.06
CA HIS A 25 -6.29 -4.60 -10.97
C HIS A 25 -7.07 -5.07 -12.21
N GLY A 26 -7.60 -6.30 -12.18
CA GLY A 26 -8.41 -6.84 -13.28
C GLY A 26 -7.61 -7.22 -14.52
N SER A 27 -6.36 -7.56 -14.34
CA SER A 27 -5.49 -8.17 -15.33
C SER A 27 -5.28 -9.66 -14.98
N VAL A 28 -4.45 -10.35 -15.72
CA VAL A 28 -4.03 -11.72 -15.43
C VAL A 28 -2.51 -11.73 -15.29
N GLY A 29 -2.04 -12.05 -14.10
CA GLY A 29 -0.63 -12.22 -13.84
C GLY A 29 -0.20 -13.66 -14.08
N ILE A 30 0.94 -13.86 -14.71
CA ILE A 30 1.50 -15.19 -14.96
C ILE A 30 2.98 -15.18 -14.59
N LEU A 31 3.38 -16.11 -13.75
CA LEU A 31 4.78 -16.33 -13.42
C LEU A 31 5.31 -17.55 -14.18
N PHE A 32 6.36 -17.34 -14.95
CA PHE A 32 7.08 -18.42 -15.60
C PHE A 32 8.39 -18.71 -14.88
N GLU A 33 8.44 -19.79 -14.14
CA GLU A 33 9.62 -20.27 -13.44
C GLU A 33 10.34 -21.32 -14.27
N GLN A 34 11.51 -20.99 -14.78
CA GLN A 34 12.37 -21.89 -15.53
C GLN A 34 13.51 -22.38 -14.66
N ALA A 35 13.71 -23.69 -14.60
CA ALA A 35 14.87 -24.26 -13.91
C ALA A 35 16.18 -23.66 -14.46
N SER A 36 17.00 -23.14 -13.55
CA SER A 36 18.27 -22.51 -13.90
C SER A 36 19.35 -23.55 -14.19
N SER A 37 20.12 -23.31 -15.26
CA SER A 37 21.35 -24.08 -15.51
C SER A 37 22.50 -23.74 -14.54
N ARG A 38 22.34 -22.66 -13.72
CA ARG A 38 23.31 -22.07 -12.77
C ARG A 38 24.61 -21.59 -13.40
N ALA A 39 25.03 -22.21 -14.52
CA ALA A 39 26.16 -21.87 -15.34
C ALA A 39 25.78 -22.07 -16.83
N LEU A 40 26.76 -22.35 -17.70
CA LEU A 40 26.46 -22.67 -19.10
C LEU A 40 25.71 -23.99 -19.25
N GLU A 41 25.91 -24.92 -18.32
CA GLU A 41 25.25 -26.21 -18.27
C GLU A 41 25.30 -26.83 -16.88
N THR A 42 24.29 -27.66 -16.59
CA THR A 42 24.16 -28.42 -15.33
C THR A 42 23.53 -29.77 -15.62
N ASP A 43 24.08 -30.85 -15.03
CA ASP A 43 23.46 -32.16 -15.06
C ASP A 43 22.31 -32.23 -14.05
N THR A 44 21.17 -32.74 -14.49
CA THR A 44 19.98 -32.94 -13.66
C THR A 44 19.49 -34.38 -13.76
N ASN A 45 18.62 -34.80 -12.87
CA ASN A 45 17.96 -36.15 -12.92
C ASN A 45 17.14 -36.35 -14.21
N GLN A 46 16.89 -35.31 -15.00
CA GLN A 46 16.14 -35.36 -16.26
C GLN A 46 17.02 -35.15 -17.49
N GLY A 47 18.34 -35.11 -17.28
CA GLY A 47 19.33 -34.89 -18.32
C GLY A 47 20.05 -33.55 -18.19
N ARG A 48 20.83 -33.22 -19.19
CA ARG A 48 21.66 -32.04 -19.22
C ARG A 48 20.85 -30.80 -19.53
N LEU A 49 20.88 -29.82 -18.65
CA LEU A 49 20.21 -28.51 -18.78
C LEU A 49 21.26 -27.48 -19.20
N THR A 50 21.06 -26.84 -20.35
CA THR A 50 21.96 -25.79 -20.85
C THR A 50 21.35 -24.41 -20.72
N TYR A 51 22.18 -23.37 -20.58
CA TYR A 51 21.74 -21.96 -20.56
C TYR A 51 20.98 -21.61 -21.83
N ALA A 52 21.45 -22.02 -22.99
CA ALA A 52 20.75 -21.78 -24.25
C ALA A 52 19.35 -22.38 -24.30
N PHE A 53 19.14 -23.55 -23.71
CA PHE A 53 17.83 -24.17 -23.58
C PHE A 53 16.90 -23.36 -22.68
N THR A 54 17.40 -22.90 -21.52
CA THR A 54 16.58 -22.11 -20.59
C THR A 54 16.16 -20.77 -21.21
N VAL A 55 17.08 -20.07 -21.87
CA VAL A 55 16.76 -18.82 -22.61
C VAL A 55 15.71 -19.05 -23.69
N ARG A 56 15.89 -20.11 -24.49
CA ARG A 56 14.92 -20.48 -25.53
C ARG A 56 13.53 -20.75 -24.94
N ASN A 57 13.44 -21.45 -23.81
CA ASN A 57 12.15 -21.76 -23.20
C ASN A 57 11.43 -20.48 -22.73
N HIS A 58 12.12 -19.57 -22.05
CA HIS A 58 11.53 -18.29 -21.66
C HIS A 58 11.08 -17.48 -22.89
N PHE A 59 11.89 -17.45 -23.94
CA PHE A 59 11.53 -16.77 -25.18
C PHE A 59 10.27 -17.38 -25.82
N MET A 60 10.20 -18.72 -25.89
CA MET A 60 9.02 -19.40 -26.45
C MET A 60 7.79 -19.21 -25.58
N ALA A 61 7.92 -19.21 -24.23
CA ALA A 61 6.83 -18.89 -23.33
C ALA A 61 6.30 -17.46 -23.55
N THR A 62 7.21 -16.51 -23.78
CA THR A 62 6.83 -15.11 -24.11
C THR A 62 6.03 -15.05 -25.41
N LEU A 63 6.50 -15.70 -26.49
CA LEU A 63 5.79 -15.74 -27.75
C LEU A 63 4.42 -16.41 -27.63
N GLY A 64 4.36 -17.57 -26.93
CA GLY A 64 3.09 -18.25 -26.67
C GLY A 64 2.11 -17.41 -25.87
N THR A 65 2.60 -16.60 -24.93
CA THR A 65 1.75 -15.62 -24.20
C THR A 65 1.18 -14.56 -25.12
N LEU A 66 2.00 -14.03 -26.05
CA LEU A 66 1.52 -13.04 -27.04
C LEU A 66 0.48 -13.64 -27.99
N ASP A 67 0.71 -14.86 -28.48
CA ASP A 67 -0.26 -15.57 -29.31
C ASP A 67 -1.57 -15.81 -28.55
N GLY A 68 -1.49 -16.31 -27.31
CA GLY A 68 -2.64 -16.49 -26.45
C GLY A 68 -3.41 -15.18 -26.16
N LEU A 69 -2.71 -14.06 -26.01
CA LEU A 69 -3.34 -12.74 -25.87
C LEU A 69 -4.11 -12.32 -27.13
N VAL A 70 -3.61 -12.65 -28.33
CA VAL A 70 -4.32 -12.38 -29.58
C VAL A 70 -5.57 -13.24 -29.68
N ASP A 71 -5.45 -14.53 -29.43
CA ASP A 71 -6.55 -15.51 -29.56
C ASP A 71 -7.66 -15.25 -28.52
N LEU A 72 -7.30 -14.94 -27.27
CA LEU A 72 -8.22 -14.71 -26.16
C LEU A 72 -8.54 -13.22 -25.94
N ARG A 73 -8.21 -12.36 -26.89
CA ARG A 73 -8.35 -10.90 -26.75
C ARG A 73 -9.72 -10.47 -26.24
N MET A 74 -10.79 -11.02 -26.80
CA MET A 74 -12.15 -10.62 -26.43
C MET A 74 -12.52 -11.09 -25.01
N ASP A 75 -11.98 -12.23 -24.56
CA ASP A 75 -12.22 -12.76 -23.23
C ASP A 75 -11.48 -11.94 -22.18
N PHE A 76 -10.24 -11.55 -22.44
CA PHE A 76 -9.51 -10.62 -21.57
C PHE A 76 -10.17 -9.25 -21.48
N LEU A 77 -10.67 -8.69 -22.59
CA LEU A 77 -11.38 -7.41 -22.56
C LEU A 77 -12.69 -7.49 -21.79
N ARG A 78 -13.44 -8.60 -21.92
CA ARG A 78 -14.65 -8.85 -21.12
C ARG A 78 -14.32 -9.01 -19.64
N TYR A 79 -13.32 -9.82 -19.30
CA TYR A 79 -12.86 -10.01 -17.93
C TYR A 79 -12.49 -8.68 -17.28
N HIS A 80 -11.66 -7.87 -17.94
CA HIS A 80 -11.25 -6.56 -17.42
C HIS A 80 -12.44 -5.61 -17.23
N ARG A 81 -13.35 -5.53 -18.20
CA ARG A 81 -14.59 -4.76 -18.08
C ARG A 81 -15.41 -5.21 -16.89
N ASP A 82 -15.64 -6.52 -16.74
CA ASP A 82 -16.51 -7.08 -15.73
C ASP A 82 -15.90 -6.96 -14.34
N PHE A 83 -14.59 -7.01 -14.22
CA PHE A 83 -13.86 -6.74 -12.99
C PHE A 83 -14.25 -5.37 -12.40
N TYR A 84 -14.29 -4.32 -13.21
CA TYR A 84 -14.67 -2.99 -12.75
C TYR A 84 -16.18 -2.78 -12.70
N ALA A 85 -16.94 -3.33 -13.61
CA ALA A 85 -18.40 -3.22 -13.63
C ALA A 85 -19.05 -3.82 -12.36
N THR A 86 -18.46 -4.88 -11.81
CA THR A 86 -18.94 -5.54 -10.59
C THR A 86 -18.36 -4.94 -9.29
N SER A 87 -17.55 -3.89 -9.37
CA SER A 87 -16.87 -3.30 -8.21
C SER A 87 -17.84 -2.74 -7.16
N SER A 88 -18.88 -2.03 -7.60
CA SER A 88 -19.90 -1.49 -6.68
C SER A 88 -20.68 -2.59 -5.95
N ASP A 89 -21.01 -3.67 -6.65
CA ASP A 89 -21.70 -4.80 -6.03
C ASP A 89 -20.80 -5.55 -5.05
N ALA A 90 -19.51 -5.67 -5.35
CA ALA A 90 -18.52 -6.21 -4.42
C ALA A 90 -18.41 -5.31 -3.17
N ALA A 91 -18.37 -4.00 -3.33
CA ALA A 91 -18.32 -3.04 -2.22
C ALA A 91 -19.59 -3.10 -1.35
N LYS A 92 -20.78 -3.23 -1.96
CA LYS A 92 -22.05 -3.37 -1.23
C LYS A 92 -22.11 -4.65 -0.37
N LYS A 93 -21.50 -5.74 -0.83
CA LYS A 93 -21.40 -6.99 -0.08
C LYS A 93 -20.37 -6.95 1.05
N ASN A 94 -19.39 -6.05 0.97
CA ASN A 94 -18.38 -5.90 2.01
C ASN A 94 -18.99 -5.33 3.30
N THR A 95 -18.58 -5.85 4.45
CA THR A 95 -18.96 -5.32 5.77
C THR A 95 -18.33 -3.96 6.06
N VAL A 96 -17.14 -3.71 5.51
CA VAL A 96 -16.42 -2.42 5.60
C VAL A 96 -16.93 -1.50 4.49
N LYS A 97 -17.58 -0.40 4.88
CA LYS A 97 -18.15 0.58 3.96
C LYS A 97 -17.20 1.73 3.62
N GLY A 98 -16.10 1.82 4.33
CA GLY A 98 -15.05 2.81 4.11
C GLY A 98 -14.00 2.76 5.19
N TYR A 99 -13.01 3.62 5.04
CA TYR A 99 -11.91 3.77 5.99
C TYR A 99 -11.77 5.24 6.39
N LEU A 100 -11.42 5.45 7.67
CA LEU A 100 -10.98 6.74 8.18
C LEU A 100 -9.48 6.65 8.41
N ILE A 101 -8.72 7.59 7.83
CA ILE A 101 -7.28 7.72 8.04
C ILE A 101 -7.03 8.85 9.01
N ASP A 102 -6.38 8.55 10.14
CA ASP A 102 -6.09 9.50 11.22
C ASP A 102 -4.94 10.45 10.85
N PHE A 103 -5.19 11.75 10.94
CA PHE A 103 -4.20 12.81 10.70
C PHE A 103 -3.70 13.47 11.99
N LYS A 104 -4.19 13.08 13.16
CA LYS A 104 -3.81 13.69 14.44
C LYS A 104 -2.40 13.33 14.88
N GLU A 105 -2.05 12.05 14.82
CA GLU A 105 -0.76 11.60 15.38
C GLU A 105 0.42 11.85 14.46
N ASN A 106 0.31 11.44 13.20
CA ASN A 106 1.39 11.57 12.23
C ASN A 106 0.87 12.00 10.86
N ARG A 107 0.50 13.28 10.77
CA ARG A 107 -0.11 13.87 9.58
C ARG A 107 0.71 13.60 8.32
N THR A 108 2.02 13.79 8.35
CA THR A 108 2.86 13.59 7.17
C THR A 108 2.83 12.14 6.67
N ARG A 109 2.92 11.14 7.56
CA ARG A 109 2.84 9.73 7.14
C ARG A 109 1.45 9.39 6.62
N ALA A 110 0.41 9.93 7.25
CA ALA A 110 -0.96 9.77 6.78
C ALA A 110 -1.17 10.39 5.39
N GLN A 111 -0.62 11.59 5.14
CA GLN A 111 -0.59 12.21 3.82
C GLN A 111 0.17 11.36 2.79
N MET A 112 1.30 10.79 3.17
CA MET A 112 2.07 9.89 2.30
C MET A 112 1.28 8.62 1.95
N LEU A 113 0.59 8.03 2.92
CA LEU A 113 -0.29 6.88 2.68
C LEU A 113 -1.40 7.26 1.68
N VAL A 114 -2.13 8.36 1.92
CA VAL A 114 -3.18 8.84 1.01
C VAL A 114 -2.61 9.14 -0.38
N LYS A 115 -1.46 9.79 -0.46
CA LYS A 115 -0.77 10.07 -1.73
C LYS A 115 -0.42 8.79 -2.50
N ASN A 116 0.01 7.75 -1.79
CA ASN A 116 0.26 6.44 -2.40
C ASN A 116 -1.04 5.82 -2.91
N LEU A 117 -2.10 5.79 -2.11
CA LEU A 117 -3.42 5.29 -2.52
C LEU A 117 -3.96 6.05 -3.76
N GLN A 118 -3.78 7.36 -3.82
CA GLN A 118 -4.18 8.18 -4.98
C GLN A 118 -3.43 7.80 -6.26
N LYS A 119 -2.16 7.36 -6.20
CA LYS A 119 -1.43 6.83 -7.38
C LYS A 119 -2.12 5.60 -7.97
N HIS A 120 -2.83 4.85 -7.15
CA HIS A 120 -3.64 3.69 -7.56
C HIS A 120 -5.10 4.07 -7.84
N ARG A 121 -5.38 5.37 -8.06
CA ARG A 121 -6.73 5.90 -8.38
C ARG A 121 -7.76 5.67 -7.27
N ILE A 122 -7.31 5.48 -6.02
CA ILE A 122 -8.20 5.45 -4.86
C ILE A 122 -8.73 6.85 -4.60
N LEU A 123 -10.05 6.95 -4.51
CA LEU A 123 -10.75 8.19 -4.20
C LEU A 123 -10.72 8.45 -2.71
N ALA A 124 -10.30 9.64 -2.32
CA ALA A 124 -10.23 10.11 -0.94
C ALA A 124 -11.00 11.42 -0.79
N TYR A 125 -11.58 11.66 0.39
CA TYR A 125 -12.43 12.80 0.66
C TYR A 125 -12.08 13.45 1.99
N GLU A 126 -12.21 14.77 2.03
CA GLU A 126 -12.13 15.51 3.28
C GLU A 126 -13.31 15.16 4.19
N LEU A 127 -13.10 15.34 5.49
CA LEU A 127 -14.17 15.25 6.46
C LEU A 127 -14.92 16.57 6.50
N LYS A 128 -16.24 16.61 6.16
CA LYS A 128 -17.02 17.85 6.16
C LYS A 128 -17.65 18.20 7.51
N LYS A 129 -17.83 17.24 8.39
CA LYS A 129 -18.35 17.43 9.75
C LYS A 129 -17.72 16.41 10.69
N SER A 130 -17.77 16.67 11.99
CA SER A 130 -17.18 15.77 12.98
C SER A 130 -17.80 14.38 12.94
N ILE A 131 -16.95 13.37 13.16
CA ILE A 131 -17.33 11.96 13.27
C ILE A 131 -16.70 11.36 14.53
N ASN A 132 -17.43 10.48 15.20
CA ASN A 132 -16.91 9.69 16.32
C ASN A 132 -16.60 8.27 15.85
N VAL A 133 -15.34 7.86 16.01
CA VAL A 133 -14.89 6.50 15.66
C VAL A 133 -14.07 5.97 16.83
N ASN A 134 -14.39 4.79 17.33
CA ASN A 134 -13.72 4.16 18.49
C ASN A 134 -13.55 5.10 19.68
N LYS A 135 -14.61 5.85 20.05
CA LYS A 135 -14.64 6.84 21.14
C LYS A 135 -13.73 8.07 20.91
N ILE A 136 -13.15 8.22 19.75
CA ILE A 136 -12.35 9.39 19.36
C ILE A 136 -13.18 10.26 18.44
N LYS A 137 -13.27 11.55 18.77
CA LYS A 137 -13.89 12.57 17.93
C LYS A 137 -12.85 13.12 16.96
N TYR A 138 -13.21 13.11 15.67
CA TYR A 138 -12.43 13.74 14.59
C TYR A 138 -13.18 14.95 14.06
N LEU A 139 -12.49 16.05 13.92
CA LEU A 139 -12.98 17.29 13.31
C LEU A 139 -12.55 17.38 11.83
N PRO A 140 -13.18 18.23 11.02
CA PRO A 140 -12.67 18.55 9.68
C PRO A 140 -11.18 18.91 9.71
N GLY A 141 -10.38 18.31 8.79
CA GLY A 141 -8.94 18.45 8.74
C GLY A 141 -8.15 17.47 9.61
N GLU A 142 -8.78 16.73 10.52
CA GLU A 142 -8.12 15.75 11.40
C GLU A 142 -8.18 14.31 10.87
N ALA A 143 -8.92 14.06 9.82
CA ALA A 143 -9.01 12.75 9.16
C ALA A 143 -9.40 12.87 7.69
N ILE A 144 -9.09 11.85 6.93
CA ILE A 144 -9.52 11.64 5.55
C ILE A 144 -10.40 10.40 5.49
N LEU A 145 -11.44 10.47 4.66
CA LEU A 145 -12.38 9.38 4.41
C LEU A 145 -12.10 8.74 3.05
N ILE A 146 -12.10 7.42 3.04
CA ILE A 146 -11.98 6.61 1.82
C ILE A 146 -13.19 5.68 1.76
N PRO A 147 -14.16 5.90 0.85
CA PRO A 147 -15.30 5.01 0.71
C PRO A 147 -14.87 3.68 0.08
N SER A 148 -15.49 2.58 0.50
CA SER A 148 -15.26 1.28 -0.15
C SER A 148 -15.93 1.19 -1.52
N ASP A 149 -17.06 1.88 -1.73
CA ASP A 149 -17.76 1.90 -3.01
C ASP A 149 -17.07 2.83 -4.01
N GLN A 150 -16.11 2.26 -4.72
CA GLN A 150 -15.31 2.92 -5.75
C GLN A 150 -14.73 1.87 -6.72
N PRO A 151 -14.28 2.27 -7.91
CA PRO A 151 -13.77 1.31 -8.92
C PRO A 151 -12.66 0.39 -8.39
N GLN A 152 -11.76 0.91 -7.57
CA GLN A 152 -10.62 0.18 -7.01
C GLN A 152 -10.94 -0.53 -5.67
N THR A 153 -12.19 -0.91 -5.43
CA THR A 153 -12.62 -1.50 -4.14
C THR A 153 -11.84 -2.76 -3.76
N ARG A 154 -11.50 -3.61 -4.74
CA ARG A 154 -10.74 -4.86 -4.49
C ARG A 154 -9.32 -4.56 -4.06
N PHE A 155 -8.64 -3.68 -4.79
CA PHE A 155 -7.30 -3.21 -4.40
C PHE A 155 -7.33 -2.50 -3.05
N LEU A 156 -8.29 -1.59 -2.83
CA LEU A 156 -8.44 -0.90 -1.55
C LEU A 156 -8.59 -1.89 -0.38
N LYS A 157 -9.44 -2.90 -0.54
CA LYS A 157 -9.58 -3.95 0.48
C LYS A 157 -8.25 -4.64 0.75
N GLY A 158 -7.56 -5.14 -0.28
CA GLY A 158 -6.30 -5.86 -0.13
C GLY A 158 -5.21 -5.06 0.59
N VAL A 159 -5.08 -3.76 0.30
CA VAL A 159 -4.03 -2.91 0.92
C VAL A 159 -4.37 -2.44 2.34
N MET A 160 -5.66 -2.44 2.70
CA MET A 160 -6.13 -1.94 4.00
C MET A 160 -6.45 -3.04 5.00
N GLU A 161 -6.72 -4.26 4.55
CA GLU A 161 -7.08 -5.37 5.43
C GLU A 161 -5.91 -5.82 6.31
N LYS A 162 -6.26 -6.30 7.51
CA LYS A 162 -5.33 -6.91 8.45
C LYS A 162 -5.55 -8.41 8.45
N VAL A 163 -4.69 -9.13 7.76
CA VAL A 163 -4.73 -10.60 7.74
C VAL A 163 -3.82 -11.11 8.86
N THR A 164 -4.38 -11.87 9.79
CA THR A 164 -3.66 -12.44 10.94
C THR A 164 -3.71 -13.96 10.99
N THR A 165 -4.51 -14.56 10.12
CA THR A 165 -4.68 -16.02 10.01
C THR A 165 -4.64 -16.42 8.54
N PHE A 166 -4.02 -17.54 8.24
CA PHE A 166 -3.85 -18.07 6.90
C PHE A 166 -4.34 -19.51 6.85
N GLU A 167 -4.90 -19.91 5.72
CA GLU A 167 -5.37 -21.29 5.51
C GLU A 167 -4.21 -22.27 5.42
N ASP A 168 -3.12 -21.85 4.77
CA ASP A 168 -1.87 -22.60 4.69
C ASP A 168 -0.88 -22.09 5.72
N SER A 169 -0.20 -23.02 6.42
CA SER A 169 0.86 -22.70 7.39
C SER A 169 2.25 -22.61 6.76
N LEU A 170 2.40 -22.96 5.49
CA LEU A 170 3.67 -22.98 4.78
C LEU A 170 3.87 -21.66 4.04
N PHE A 171 4.66 -20.77 4.65
CA PHE A 171 5.18 -19.57 4.01
C PHE A 171 6.66 -19.73 3.78
N TYR A 172 7.10 -19.52 2.55
CA TYR A 172 8.53 -19.48 2.27
C TYR A 172 9.05 -18.06 2.03
N ASP A 173 8.16 -17.09 1.98
CA ASP A 173 8.50 -15.69 1.77
C ASP A 173 7.83 -14.78 2.82
N VAL A 174 8.52 -13.74 3.21
CA VAL A 174 8.03 -12.74 4.17
C VAL A 174 7.48 -11.55 3.40
N SER A 175 6.18 -11.37 3.47
CA SER A 175 5.49 -10.29 2.79
C SER A 175 4.64 -9.49 3.75
N ALA A 176 4.66 -8.16 3.62
CA ALA A 176 3.85 -7.24 4.39
C ALA A 176 2.93 -6.47 3.44
N TRP A 177 1.63 -6.62 3.58
CA TRP A 177 0.66 -6.00 2.68
C TRP A 177 -0.27 -4.98 3.30
N THR A 178 -0.43 -4.95 4.61
CA THR A 178 -1.24 -3.92 5.27
C THR A 178 -0.54 -2.57 5.24
N LEU A 179 -0.82 -1.75 4.24
CA LEU A 179 -0.13 -0.46 4.05
C LEU A 179 -0.24 0.48 5.27
N PRO A 180 -1.38 0.64 5.95
CA PRO A 180 -1.45 1.50 7.13
C PRO A 180 -0.43 1.14 8.21
N LEU A 181 -0.17 -0.15 8.44
CA LEU A 181 0.84 -0.61 9.40
C LEU A 181 2.25 -0.27 8.92
N ALA A 182 2.55 -0.49 7.63
CA ALA A 182 3.84 -0.15 7.04
C ALA A 182 4.14 1.35 7.13
N TYR A 183 3.11 2.20 6.98
CA TYR A 183 3.25 3.65 7.16
C TYR A 183 3.22 4.10 8.63
N GLY A 184 2.87 3.22 9.57
CA GLY A 184 2.67 3.56 10.98
C GLY A 184 1.53 4.57 11.18
N VAL A 185 0.42 4.38 10.46
CA VAL A 185 -0.74 5.27 10.46
C VAL A 185 -1.94 4.55 11.04
N LYS A 186 -2.62 5.20 11.98
CA LYS A 186 -3.89 4.68 12.50
C LYS A 186 -4.99 4.81 11.45
N THR A 187 -5.68 3.72 11.22
CA THR A 187 -6.84 3.65 10.32
C THR A 187 -7.97 2.90 11.00
N TYR A 188 -9.19 3.26 10.64
CA TYR A 188 -10.40 2.67 11.21
C TYR A 188 -11.35 2.24 10.11
N GLU A 189 -11.85 1.03 10.22
CA GLU A 189 -12.91 0.51 9.36
C GLU A 189 -14.26 1.12 9.76
N LEU A 190 -14.98 1.60 8.78
CA LEU A 190 -16.33 2.13 8.94
C LEU A 190 -17.34 1.10 8.48
N LYS A 191 -18.20 0.65 9.39
CA LYS A 191 -19.29 -0.30 9.09
C LYS A 191 -20.51 0.38 8.46
N GLN A 192 -20.58 1.70 8.56
CA GLN A 192 -21.65 2.52 7.96
C GLN A 192 -21.07 3.30 6.78
N ASN A 193 -21.92 3.56 5.78
CA ASN A 193 -21.51 4.34 4.61
C ASN A 193 -21.05 5.75 5.04
N PRO A 194 -19.82 6.15 4.71
CA PRO A 194 -19.25 7.44 5.14
C PRO A 194 -19.82 8.65 4.37
N LEU A 195 -20.68 8.46 3.38
CA LEU A 195 -21.19 9.51 2.48
C LEU A 195 -21.71 10.76 3.23
N ALA A 196 -22.39 10.55 4.37
CA ALA A 196 -22.92 11.65 5.19
C ALA A 196 -21.83 12.54 5.81
N TYR A 197 -20.59 12.09 5.86
CA TYR A 197 -19.45 12.78 6.45
C TYR A 197 -18.41 13.23 5.40
N MET A 198 -18.56 12.79 4.15
CA MET A 198 -17.65 13.13 3.07
C MET A 198 -17.86 14.58 2.63
N GLY A 199 -16.79 15.32 2.55
CA GLY A 199 -16.68 16.67 2.03
C GLY A 199 -16.15 16.67 0.60
N SER A 200 -15.25 17.62 0.30
CA SER A 200 -14.64 17.76 -1.00
C SER A 200 -13.77 16.52 -1.34
N LYS A 201 -13.82 16.11 -2.60
CA LYS A 201 -12.88 15.10 -3.10
C LYS A 201 -11.47 15.69 -3.10
N LEU A 202 -10.52 14.95 -2.59
CA LEU A 202 -9.13 15.30 -2.67
C LEU A 202 -8.56 14.92 -4.03
N GLU A 203 -8.35 15.89 -4.91
CA GLU A 203 -7.74 15.63 -6.21
C GLU A 203 -6.27 15.23 -6.05
N ARG A 204 -5.55 15.94 -5.20
CA ARG A 204 -4.17 15.64 -4.85
C ARG A 204 -3.87 16.07 -3.42
N ILE A 205 -3.21 15.19 -2.66
CA ILE A 205 -2.71 15.56 -1.35
C ILE A 205 -1.25 16.00 -1.44
N GLU A 206 -0.96 17.16 -0.88
CA GLU A 206 0.41 17.66 -0.74
C GLU A 206 0.90 17.42 0.69
N LEU A 207 2.21 17.26 0.84
CA LEU A 207 2.81 17.08 2.14
C LEU A 207 2.96 18.44 2.81
N ASP A 208 2.49 18.55 4.04
CA ASP A 208 2.69 19.75 4.84
C ASP A 208 4.18 19.93 5.13
N GLY A 209 4.65 21.17 5.03
CA GLY A 209 5.97 21.54 5.48
C GLY A 209 6.08 21.50 7.00
N GLY A 210 7.32 21.46 7.51
CA GLY A 210 7.58 21.67 8.92
C GLY A 210 7.27 23.12 9.33
N GLN A 211 6.85 23.29 10.58
CA GLN A 211 6.59 24.61 11.17
C GLN A 211 7.43 24.80 12.44
N LEU A 212 7.98 25.99 12.59
CA LEU A 212 8.57 26.44 13.84
C LEU A 212 7.49 27.13 14.67
N VAL A 213 7.08 26.51 15.78
CA VAL A 213 6.04 27.03 16.68
C VAL A 213 6.71 27.80 17.81
N GLY A 214 6.14 28.94 18.19
CA GLY A 214 6.62 29.76 19.30
C GLY A 214 7.74 30.75 18.97
N GLY A 215 8.19 30.82 17.70
CA GLY A 215 9.21 31.79 17.27
C GLY A 215 10.58 31.53 17.87
N ARG A 216 11.31 32.61 18.25
CA ARG A 216 12.67 32.50 18.80
C ARG A 216 12.66 32.02 20.23
N ALA A 217 13.18 30.79 20.47
CA ALA A 217 13.27 30.23 21.80
C ALA A 217 14.28 30.95 22.70
N LYS A 218 13.96 31.06 24.00
CA LYS A 218 14.89 31.60 25.01
C LYS A 218 15.91 30.55 25.46
N SER A 219 15.54 29.29 25.49
CA SER A 219 16.37 28.21 26.04
C SER A 219 16.64 27.09 25.04
N ALA A 220 15.64 26.52 24.40
CA ALA A 220 15.82 25.40 23.50
C ALA A 220 14.64 25.27 22.51
N TYR A 221 14.88 24.57 21.41
CA TYR A 221 13.86 24.08 20.50
C TYR A 221 13.66 22.59 20.72
N LEU A 222 12.42 22.14 20.68
CA LEU A 222 12.05 20.74 20.82
C LEU A 222 11.60 20.18 19.47
N MET A 223 12.08 19.00 19.12
CA MET A 223 11.70 18.29 17.91
C MET A 223 11.21 16.89 18.28
N LYS A 224 9.97 16.55 17.88
CA LYS A 224 9.43 15.21 18.07
C LYS A 224 10.15 14.24 17.13
N TRP A 225 10.77 13.18 17.70
CA TRP A 225 11.55 12.22 16.90
C TRP A 225 10.68 11.29 16.05
N ASN A 226 9.44 11.03 16.42
CA ASN A 226 8.52 10.11 15.74
C ASN A 226 7.92 10.66 14.42
N ARG A 227 8.31 11.87 13.98
CA ARG A 227 7.83 12.46 12.73
C ARG A 227 8.64 11.98 11.54
N TYR A 228 8.00 11.86 10.37
CA TYR A 228 8.65 11.35 9.16
C TYR A 228 9.92 12.12 8.77
N PHE A 229 9.88 13.45 8.85
CA PHE A 229 11.01 14.30 8.47
C PHE A 229 12.00 14.60 9.60
N SER A 230 11.82 14.02 10.80
CA SER A 230 12.75 14.27 11.91
C SER A 230 14.21 13.89 11.60
N PRO A 231 14.49 12.75 10.92
CA PRO A 231 15.87 12.45 10.52
C PRO A 231 16.46 13.49 9.58
N LYS A 232 15.67 13.98 8.58
CA LYS A 232 16.10 15.06 7.68
C LYS A 232 16.41 16.34 8.45
N SER A 233 15.52 16.74 9.34
CA SER A 233 15.72 17.93 10.17
C SER A 233 16.96 17.82 11.06
N LEU A 234 17.18 16.64 11.68
CA LEU A 234 18.37 16.37 12.47
C LEU A 234 19.64 16.53 11.62
N TYR A 235 19.65 15.94 10.43
CA TYR A 235 20.81 16.02 9.54
C TYR A 235 21.13 17.48 9.17
N THR A 236 20.12 18.27 8.80
CA THR A 236 20.27 19.70 8.49
C THR A 236 20.81 20.49 9.69
N ILE A 237 20.35 20.19 10.92
CA ILE A 237 20.83 20.82 12.15
C ILE A 237 22.30 20.50 12.39
N LEU A 238 22.71 19.25 12.19
CA LEU A 238 24.10 18.80 12.33
C LEU A 238 25.02 19.45 11.28
N GLU A 239 24.58 19.51 10.03
CA GLU A 239 25.33 20.21 8.95
C GLU A 239 25.53 21.69 9.25
N ALA A 240 24.58 22.32 9.90
CA ALA A 240 24.71 23.71 10.37
C ALA A 240 25.63 23.88 11.60
N GLY A 241 26.30 22.81 12.07
CA GLY A 241 27.20 22.83 13.23
C GLY A 241 26.48 22.93 14.59
N ILE A 242 25.16 22.81 14.61
CA ILE A 242 24.36 22.85 15.85
C ILE A 242 24.42 21.49 16.48
N ARG A 243 24.63 21.43 17.79
CA ARG A 243 24.69 20.18 18.57
C ARG A 243 23.34 19.85 19.19
N PRO A 244 22.53 18.95 18.63
CA PRO A 244 21.29 18.48 19.24
C PRO A 244 21.59 17.54 20.42
N ARG A 245 20.63 17.41 21.32
CA ARG A 245 20.66 16.45 22.42
C ARG A 245 19.41 15.60 22.38
N LEU A 246 19.54 14.33 22.70
CA LEU A 246 18.42 13.41 22.89
C LEU A 246 18.04 13.41 24.36
N THR A 247 16.73 13.50 24.63
CA THR A 247 16.21 13.25 25.98
C THR A 247 16.08 11.75 26.19
N THR A 248 16.59 11.26 27.31
CA THR A 248 16.50 9.84 27.68
C THR A 248 15.34 9.56 28.62
N GLU A 249 14.82 10.61 29.25
CA GLU A 249 13.69 10.53 30.20
C GLU A 249 12.50 11.34 29.67
N PRO A 250 11.26 10.90 29.92
CA PRO A 250 10.07 11.69 29.67
C PRO A 250 10.11 13.01 30.48
N PHE A 251 9.69 14.08 29.85
CA PHE A 251 9.54 15.38 30.51
C PHE A 251 8.35 16.14 29.92
N THR A 252 7.81 17.06 30.70
CA THR A 252 6.77 17.99 30.24
C THR A 252 7.37 19.34 29.95
N ALA A 253 6.99 19.96 28.85
CA ALA A 253 7.40 21.29 28.47
C ALA A 253 6.23 22.09 27.93
N VAL A 254 6.13 23.35 28.34
CA VAL A 254 5.17 24.29 27.78
C VAL A 254 5.74 24.88 26.49
N VAL A 255 5.04 24.67 25.38
CA VAL A 255 5.44 25.18 24.07
C VAL A 255 4.35 26.13 23.56
N ALA A 256 4.70 27.38 23.35
CA ALA A 256 3.77 28.43 22.89
C ALA A 256 2.51 28.59 23.77
N GLY A 257 2.59 28.24 25.03
CA GLY A 257 1.47 28.34 25.99
C GLY A 257 0.60 27.08 26.09
N GLU A 258 0.95 26.02 25.39
CA GLU A 258 0.31 24.68 25.49
C GLU A 258 1.28 23.66 26.10
N GLU A 259 0.77 22.78 26.96
CA GLU A 259 1.51 21.68 27.61
C GLU A 259 1.67 20.45 26.71
#